data_bb7474b7953f02f90e6d5ebbb13551e6
#
_entry.id   bb7474b7953f02f90e6d5ebbb13551e6
#
_cell.length_a   1.000
_cell.length_b   1.000
_cell.length_c   1.000
_cell.angle_alpha   90.00
_cell.angle_beta   90.00
_cell.angle_gamma   90.00
#
_symmetry.space_group_name_H-M   'P 1'
#
loop_
_entity.id
_entity.type
_entity.pdbx_description
1 polymer ?
#
loop_
_entity_poly.entity_id
_entity_poly.type
_entity_poly.pdbx_seq_one_letter_code
_entity_poly.pdbx_strand_id
1 'polypeptide(L)'
;MWTDILAFFQTMGFMNIDWRQGLMLLVSFFLLYLAIRKQYEPLLLLPIAFGMLLTNLPNAYMYHPELWEAFLDADSPAYHSYGAILKNAGLLDVLYIGVKTGLYPCLIFIGVGAMTDFGPLIANPKSLILGAAAQIGIFVTFLCANALGFTPAEAGSIGIIGGADGPTSIFLTSKLAPQLLGPIAIAAYSYMALVPVIQPPIMRALTTKKERAIKMKQLRSVSKTEKIVFPVVITAIVSLVLPDAAPLVGCLMLGNLMKECGVVDRLSKTAQNELMNIVVIFLGLSVGATATGATFLNVKTLLILAMGIIAFSLATAGGVLFAKLMNLFTKEKINPLIGSAGVSAVPMAARVSQIEGQKADPSNFLLMHAMGPNVAGVIGSAVAAGILLAFLG
;
A
#
# COMPACT_ATOMS: atom_id res chain seq x y z
N MET A 1 -3.44 -11.47 52.30
CA MET A 1 -2.61 -12.43 51.54
C MET A 1 -3.41 -13.31 50.59
N TRP A 2 -4.37 -14.15 51.02
CA TRP A 2 -5.19 -14.94 50.09
C TRP A 2 -6.09 -14.09 49.18
N THR A 3 -6.66 -13.03 49.73
CA THR A 3 -7.45 -12.03 48.99
C THR A 3 -6.59 -11.31 47.93
N ASP A 4 -5.34 -10.99 48.25
CA ASP A 4 -4.43 -10.28 47.31
C ASP A 4 -3.94 -11.23 46.21
N ILE A 5 -3.71 -12.51 46.56
CA ILE A 5 -3.38 -13.57 45.58
C ILE A 5 -4.59 -13.80 44.62
N LEU A 6 -5.82 -13.89 45.14
CA LEU A 6 -7.01 -14.03 44.31
C LEU A 6 -7.22 -12.79 43.43
N ALA A 7 -7.04 -11.58 43.98
CA ALA A 7 -7.09 -10.34 43.20
C ALA A 7 -6.04 -10.32 42.09
N PHE A 8 -4.80 -10.77 42.37
CA PHE A 8 -3.77 -10.91 41.35
C PHE A 8 -4.17 -11.88 40.23
N PHE A 9 -4.73 -13.04 40.56
CA PHE A 9 -5.23 -13.98 39.54
C PHE A 9 -6.34 -13.38 38.68
N GLN A 10 -7.24 -12.57 39.26
CA GLN A 10 -8.29 -11.89 38.52
C GLN A 10 -7.77 -10.80 37.56
N THR A 11 -6.58 -10.23 37.82
CA THR A 11 -5.94 -9.27 36.90
C THR A 11 -5.19 -9.93 35.74
N MET A 12 -5.00 -11.26 35.79
CA MET A 12 -4.33 -11.98 34.70
C MET A 12 -5.15 -11.94 33.42
N GLY A 13 -4.48 -11.60 32.30
CA GLY A 13 -5.15 -11.44 31.00
C GLY A 13 -5.94 -12.66 30.56
N PHE A 14 -5.46 -13.88 30.78
CA PHE A 14 -6.15 -15.10 30.34
C PHE A 14 -7.51 -15.35 31.04
N MET A 15 -7.74 -14.76 32.21
CA MET A 15 -9.02 -14.82 32.92
C MET A 15 -10.06 -13.84 32.34
N ASN A 16 -9.62 -12.85 31.59
CA ASN A 16 -10.45 -11.75 31.06
C ASN A 16 -10.56 -11.78 29.52
N ILE A 17 -10.22 -12.91 28.90
CA ILE A 17 -10.25 -13.03 27.44
C ILE A 17 -11.70 -13.09 26.92
N ASP A 18 -12.08 -12.14 26.08
CA ASP A 18 -13.34 -12.18 25.35
C ASP A 18 -13.21 -13.05 24.09
N TRP A 19 -14.33 -13.63 23.63
CA TRP A 19 -14.34 -14.48 22.44
C TRP A 19 -13.82 -13.75 21.19
N ARG A 20 -14.08 -12.44 21.06
CA ARG A 20 -13.56 -11.60 19.95
C ARG A 20 -12.05 -11.48 20.00
N GLN A 21 -11.51 -11.23 21.19
CA GLN A 21 -10.06 -11.20 21.40
C GLN A 21 -9.44 -12.56 21.08
N GLY A 22 -10.04 -13.65 21.56
CA GLY A 22 -9.59 -15.01 21.24
C GLY A 22 -9.55 -15.29 19.74
N LEU A 23 -10.58 -14.87 19.00
CA LEU A 23 -10.61 -15.02 17.55
C LEU A 23 -9.53 -14.16 16.86
N MET A 24 -9.32 -12.91 17.32
CA MET A 24 -8.28 -12.04 16.77
C MET A 24 -6.85 -12.55 17.06
N LEU A 25 -6.64 -13.20 18.21
CA LEU A 25 -5.37 -13.89 18.48
C LEU A 25 -5.15 -15.04 17.49
N LEU A 26 -6.17 -15.84 17.16
CA LEU A 26 -6.07 -16.87 16.13
C LEU A 26 -5.77 -16.29 14.74
N VAL A 27 -6.44 -15.19 14.39
CA VAL A 27 -6.14 -14.45 13.13
C VAL A 27 -4.68 -13.95 13.12
N SER A 28 -4.20 -13.41 14.25
CA SER A 28 -2.81 -12.95 14.37
C SER A 28 -1.82 -14.09 14.17
N PHE A 29 -2.04 -15.24 14.80
CA PHE A 29 -1.20 -16.43 14.61
C PHE A 29 -1.24 -16.94 13.17
N PHE A 30 -2.39 -16.90 12.52
CA PHE A 30 -2.51 -17.27 11.11
C PHE A 30 -1.70 -16.32 10.20
N LEU A 31 -1.80 -15.01 10.42
CA LEU A 31 -1.02 -14.01 9.67
C LEU A 31 0.48 -14.16 9.93
N LEU A 32 0.90 -14.42 11.18
CA LEU A 32 2.29 -14.73 11.51
C LEU A 32 2.78 -16.00 10.77
N TYR A 33 1.95 -17.04 10.71
CA TYR A 33 2.27 -18.24 9.93
C TYR A 33 2.46 -17.92 8.44
N LEU A 34 1.59 -17.09 7.85
CA LEU A 34 1.72 -16.66 6.47
C LEU A 34 3.02 -15.86 6.24
N ALA A 35 3.36 -14.94 7.14
CA ALA A 35 4.58 -14.15 7.06
C ALA A 35 5.83 -15.03 7.18
N ILE A 36 5.89 -15.92 8.19
CA ILE A 36 7.10 -16.68 8.53
C ILE A 36 7.28 -17.89 7.61
N ARG A 37 6.23 -18.72 7.43
CA ARG A 37 6.35 -19.99 6.69
C ARG A 37 6.09 -19.84 5.21
N LYS A 38 5.16 -18.96 4.81
CA LYS A 38 4.82 -18.73 3.40
C LYS A 38 5.59 -17.56 2.80
N GLN A 39 6.28 -16.77 3.63
CA GLN A 39 7.06 -15.59 3.23
C GLN A 39 6.23 -14.57 2.42
N TYR A 40 4.94 -14.43 2.76
CA TYR A 40 4.06 -13.45 2.16
C TYR A 40 4.35 -12.08 2.77
N GLU A 41 5.04 -11.23 2.01
CA GLU A 41 5.46 -9.87 2.39
C GLU A 41 5.93 -9.76 3.86
N PRO A 42 6.95 -10.56 4.27
CA PRO A 42 7.29 -10.74 5.69
C PRO A 42 7.71 -9.45 6.39
N LEU A 43 8.30 -8.50 5.66
CA LEU A 43 8.76 -7.23 6.24
C LEU A 43 7.61 -6.39 6.82
N LEU A 44 6.42 -6.47 6.22
CA LEU A 44 5.24 -5.70 6.65
C LEU A 44 4.25 -6.56 7.41
N LEU A 45 3.93 -7.76 6.89
CA LEU A 45 2.89 -8.60 7.49
C LEU A 45 3.27 -9.09 8.90
N LEU A 46 4.55 -9.34 9.16
CA LEU A 46 5.00 -9.80 10.48
C LEU A 46 4.78 -8.74 11.57
N PRO A 47 5.27 -7.48 11.45
CA PRO A 47 4.99 -6.46 12.47
C PRO A 47 3.51 -6.10 12.57
N ILE A 48 2.72 -6.13 11.47
CA ILE A 48 1.26 -5.92 11.52
C ILE A 48 0.59 -7.03 12.33
N ALA A 49 0.89 -8.28 12.04
CA ALA A 49 0.32 -9.42 12.76
C ALA A 49 0.72 -9.43 14.25
N PHE A 50 1.93 -8.98 14.55
CA PHE A 50 2.41 -8.87 15.92
C PHE A 50 1.75 -7.69 16.66
N GLY A 51 1.56 -6.55 16.02
CA GLY A 51 0.77 -5.43 16.56
C GLY A 51 -0.68 -5.83 16.86
N MET A 52 -1.31 -6.58 15.94
CA MET A 52 -2.64 -7.17 16.15
C MET A 52 -2.66 -8.14 17.34
N LEU A 53 -1.63 -8.96 17.51
CA LEU A 53 -1.47 -9.83 18.68
C LEU A 53 -1.47 -8.99 19.95
N LEU A 54 -0.60 -7.99 20.04
CA LEU A 54 -0.40 -7.18 21.24
C LEU A 54 -1.67 -6.42 21.67
N THR A 55 -2.41 -5.86 20.74
CA THR A 55 -3.63 -5.10 21.05
C THR A 55 -4.80 -5.98 21.49
N ASN A 56 -4.83 -7.26 21.07
CA ASN A 56 -5.89 -8.19 21.45
C ASN A 56 -5.54 -9.04 22.68
N LEU A 57 -4.37 -8.81 23.31
CA LEU A 57 -4.06 -9.40 24.61
C LEU A 57 -4.80 -8.64 25.73
N PRO A 58 -5.67 -9.31 26.53
CA PRO A 58 -6.41 -8.65 27.59
C PRO A 58 -5.50 -8.01 28.63
N ASN A 59 -5.86 -6.84 29.12
CA ASN A 59 -5.15 -6.07 30.15
C ASN A 59 -3.69 -5.66 29.77
N ALA A 60 -3.36 -5.69 28.48
CA ALA A 60 -2.03 -5.28 28.03
C ALA A 60 -1.85 -3.74 27.97
N TYR A 61 -2.94 -2.99 27.84
CA TYR A 61 -2.98 -1.52 27.83
C TYR A 61 -1.94 -0.86 26.92
N MET A 62 -1.67 -1.48 25.77
CA MET A 62 -0.68 -0.97 24.81
C MET A 62 -1.30 -0.04 23.77
N TYR A 63 -2.59 -0.21 23.49
CA TYR A 63 -3.39 0.58 22.55
C TYR A 63 -4.77 0.84 23.14
N HIS A 64 -5.27 2.07 23.04
CA HIS A 64 -6.52 2.54 23.61
C HIS A 64 -7.44 3.09 22.53
N PRO A 65 -8.31 2.27 21.91
CA PRO A 65 -9.23 2.72 20.88
C PRO A 65 -10.06 3.95 21.29
N GLU A 66 -10.50 3.99 22.55
CA GLU A 66 -11.31 5.06 23.11
C GLU A 66 -10.62 6.45 23.07
N LEU A 67 -9.28 6.48 23.19
CA LEU A 67 -8.55 7.75 23.04
C LEU A 67 -8.62 8.28 21.60
N TRP A 68 -8.59 7.38 20.63
CA TRP A 68 -8.65 7.73 19.21
C TRP A 68 -10.07 8.02 18.74
N GLU A 69 -11.08 7.38 19.32
CA GLU A 69 -12.48 7.76 19.15
C GLU A 69 -12.72 9.17 19.66
N ALA A 70 -12.29 9.48 20.90
CA ALA A 70 -12.38 10.82 21.47
C ALA A 70 -11.59 11.89 20.67
N PHE A 71 -10.47 11.51 20.04
CA PHE A 71 -9.70 12.39 19.16
C PHE A 71 -10.48 12.77 17.89
N LEU A 72 -11.37 11.92 17.40
CA LEU A 72 -12.18 12.12 16.19
C LEU A 72 -13.54 12.74 16.48
N ASP A 73 -14.00 12.68 17.71
CA ASP A 73 -15.30 13.21 18.14
C ASP A 73 -15.23 14.73 18.33
N ALA A 74 -15.96 15.47 17.50
CA ALA A 74 -16.00 16.94 17.54
C ALA A 74 -16.54 17.51 18.87
N ASP A 75 -17.34 16.73 19.60
CA ASP A 75 -17.90 17.13 20.90
C ASP A 75 -16.96 16.80 22.07
N SER A 76 -15.85 16.10 21.81
CA SER A 76 -14.88 15.70 22.82
C SER A 76 -13.88 16.82 23.14
N PRO A 77 -13.51 17.04 24.42
CA PRO A 77 -12.40 17.92 24.80
C PRO A 77 -11.04 17.48 24.23
N ALA A 78 -10.93 16.23 23.80
CA ALA A 78 -9.74 15.65 23.18
C ALA A 78 -9.73 15.80 21.66
N TYR A 79 -10.72 16.46 21.06
CA TYR A 79 -10.82 16.62 19.61
C TYR A 79 -9.53 17.20 19.01
N HIS A 80 -8.92 16.47 18.10
CA HIS A 80 -7.65 16.80 17.44
C HIS A 80 -6.49 17.16 18.39
N SER A 81 -6.54 16.74 19.65
CA SER A 81 -5.52 17.04 20.66
C SER A 81 -4.56 15.86 20.87
N TYR A 82 -3.39 15.91 20.24
CA TYR A 82 -2.31 14.92 20.51
C TYR A 82 -1.81 15.00 21.96
N GLY A 83 -1.87 16.17 22.61
CA GLY A 83 -1.53 16.32 24.01
C GLY A 83 -2.45 15.53 24.95
N ALA A 84 -3.75 15.42 24.62
CA ALA A 84 -4.70 14.59 25.35
C ALA A 84 -4.39 13.09 25.18
N ILE A 85 -4.04 12.67 23.97
CA ILE A 85 -3.60 11.30 23.69
C ILE A 85 -2.37 10.94 24.54
N LEU A 86 -1.30 11.75 24.49
CA LEU A 86 -0.03 11.45 25.15
C LEU A 86 -0.11 11.34 26.67
N LYS A 87 -1.12 11.92 27.31
CA LYS A 87 -1.31 11.81 28.77
C LYS A 87 -1.67 10.40 29.24
N ASN A 88 -2.40 9.65 28.42
CA ASN A 88 -2.93 8.33 28.75
C ASN A 88 -2.50 7.23 27.74
N ALA A 89 -1.56 7.56 26.86
CA ALA A 89 -1.15 6.71 25.77
C ALA A 89 -0.38 5.49 26.26
N GLY A 90 -0.68 4.32 25.68
CA GLY A 90 0.21 3.17 25.65
C GLY A 90 1.27 3.30 24.56
N LEU A 91 2.20 2.34 24.49
CA LEU A 91 3.29 2.36 23.52
C LEU A 91 2.77 2.44 22.08
N LEU A 92 1.75 1.65 21.74
CA LEU A 92 1.23 1.58 20.37
C LEU A 92 0.42 2.83 20.00
N ASP A 93 -0.20 3.51 20.97
CA ASP A 93 -0.82 4.82 20.73
C ASP A 93 0.21 5.87 20.32
N VAL A 94 1.37 5.92 21.00
CA VAL A 94 2.44 6.85 20.65
C VAL A 94 2.96 6.58 19.24
N LEU A 95 3.18 5.32 18.88
CA LEU A 95 3.60 4.96 17.52
C LEU A 95 2.51 5.29 16.48
N TYR A 96 1.23 5.13 16.83
CA TYR A 96 0.14 5.42 15.93
C TYR A 96 0.02 6.91 15.54
N ILE A 97 0.57 7.83 16.33
CA ILE A 97 0.65 9.26 15.96
C ILE A 97 1.37 9.43 14.61
N GLY A 98 2.46 8.69 14.37
CA GLY A 98 3.18 8.76 13.10
C GLY A 98 2.39 8.24 11.89
N VAL A 99 1.43 7.35 12.12
CA VAL A 99 0.46 6.91 11.10
C VAL A 99 -0.56 8.01 10.85
N LYS A 100 -1.17 8.51 11.93
CA LYS A 100 -2.25 9.51 11.89
C LYS A 100 -1.81 10.83 11.25
N THR A 101 -0.56 11.24 11.49
CA THR A 101 0.03 12.43 10.87
C THR A 101 0.47 12.23 9.42
N GLY A 102 0.48 10.98 8.91
CA GLY A 102 1.01 10.66 7.59
C GLY A 102 2.54 10.63 7.51
N LEU A 103 3.24 10.71 8.65
CA LEU A 103 4.71 10.72 8.69
C LEU A 103 5.31 9.43 8.12
N TYR A 104 4.85 8.28 8.60
CA TYR A 104 5.42 6.99 8.19
C TYR A 104 5.22 6.70 6.70
N PRO A 105 4.05 6.87 6.08
CA PRO A 105 3.90 6.72 4.64
C PRO A 105 4.87 7.58 3.84
N CYS A 106 5.05 8.84 4.21
CA CYS A 106 5.99 9.74 3.52
C CYS A 106 7.44 9.27 3.66
N LEU A 107 7.86 8.83 4.85
CA LEU A 107 9.22 8.30 5.06
C LEU A 107 9.45 6.99 4.29
N ILE A 108 8.45 6.11 4.21
CA ILE A 108 8.51 4.90 3.36
C ILE A 108 8.69 5.29 1.89
N PHE A 109 8.00 6.31 1.41
CA PHE A 109 8.16 6.78 0.05
C PHE A 109 9.58 7.29 -0.27
N ILE A 110 10.30 7.87 0.70
CA ILE A 110 11.74 8.18 0.53
C ILE A 110 12.54 6.89 0.28
N GLY A 111 12.33 5.87 1.08
CA GLY A 111 12.99 4.57 0.92
C GLY A 111 12.65 3.90 -0.41
N VAL A 112 11.36 3.86 -0.78
CA VAL A 112 10.88 3.31 -2.06
C VAL A 112 11.51 4.07 -3.23
N GLY A 113 11.57 5.40 -3.18
CA GLY A 113 12.20 6.23 -4.21
C GLY A 113 13.69 5.93 -4.36
N ALA A 114 14.40 5.77 -3.23
CA ALA A 114 15.82 5.43 -3.22
C ALA A 114 16.11 4.01 -3.76
N MET A 115 15.16 3.06 -3.62
CA MET A 115 15.28 1.72 -4.19
C MET A 115 14.87 1.66 -5.67
N THR A 116 13.97 2.54 -6.10
CA THR A 116 13.34 2.48 -7.42
C THR A 116 14.28 2.96 -8.53
N ASP A 117 14.28 2.26 -9.67
CA ASP A 117 14.92 2.72 -10.92
C ASP A 117 13.85 3.22 -11.89
N PHE A 118 13.81 4.51 -12.10
CA PHE A 118 12.92 5.15 -13.08
C PHE A 118 13.45 5.13 -14.52
N GLY A 119 14.65 4.59 -14.76
CA GLY A 119 15.25 4.46 -16.08
C GLY A 119 14.31 3.85 -17.13
N PRO A 120 13.65 2.71 -16.88
CA PRO A 120 12.69 2.12 -17.80
C PRO A 120 11.52 3.03 -18.16
N LEU A 121 11.03 3.83 -17.22
CA LEU A 121 9.97 4.81 -17.45
C LEU A 121 10.46 5.98 -18.31
N ILE A 122 11.63 6.52 -17.98
CA ILE A 122 12.26 7.63 -18.74
C ILE A 122 12.59 7.16 -20.18
N ALA A 123 13.06 5.92 -20.33
CA ALA A 123 13.35 5.33 -21.64
C ALA A 123 12.10 5.17 -22.52
N ASN A 124 10.96 4.86 -21.90
CA ASN A 124 9.69 4.70 -22.59
C ASN A 124 8.54 5.41 -21.85
N PRO A 125 8.35 6.74 -22.07
CA PRO A 125 7.31 7.51 -21.39
C PRO A 125 5.87 7.03 -21.63
N LYS A 126 5.61 6.25 -22.68
CA LYS A 126 4.29 5.61 -22.91
C LYS A 126 3.90 4.68 -21.76
N SER A 127 4.86 4.23 -20.96
CA SER A 127 4.61 3.46 -19.74
C SER A 127 3.81 4.22 -18.69
N LEU A 128 3.86 5.57 -18.68
CA LEU A 128 3.00 6.39 -17.81
C LEU A 128 1.51 6.13 -18.07
N ILE A 129 1.13 5.97 -19.34
CA ILE A 129 -0.25 5.72 -19.73
C ILE A 129 -0.72 4.36 -19.20
N LEU A 130 0.14 3.34 -19.24
CA LEU A 130 -0.18 2.01 -18.70
C LEU A 130 -0.29 2.04 -17.16
N GLY A 131 0.60 2.78 -16.47
CA GLY A 131 0.48 3.00 -15.03
C GLY A 131 -0.82 3.74 -14.67
N ALA A 132 -1.17 4.80 -15.41
CA ALA A 132 -2.43 5.51 -15.24
C ALA A 132 -3.66 4.63 -15.51
N ALA A 133 -3.62 3.78 -16.53
CA ALA A 133 -4.71 2.87 -16.87
C ALA A 133 -4.98 1.84 -15.76
N ALA A 134 -3.96 1.39 -15.04
CA ALA A 134 -4.15 0.50 -13.90
C ALA A 134 -4.89 1.19 -12.74
N GLN A 135 -4.81 2.52 -12.61
CA GLN A 135 -5.56 3.27 -11.58
C GLN A 135 -7.08 3.26 -11.81
N ILE A 136 -7.58 2.81 -12.95
CA ILE A 136 -9.02 2.55 -13.18
C ILE A 136 -9.58 1.68 -12.05
N GLY A 137 -8.80 0.72 -11.53
CA GLY A 137 -9.19 -0.10 -10.40
C GLY A 137 -9.58 0.71 -9.16
N ILE A 138 -8.86 1.80 -8.87
CA ILE A 138 -9.17 2.72 -7.75
C ILE A 138 -10.54 3.36 -7.95
N PHE A 139 -10.74 4.02 -9.08
CA PHE A 139 -11.95 4.82 -9.33
C PHE A 139 -13.20 3.95 -9.51
N VAL A 140 -13.10 2.81 -10.18
CA VAL A 140 -14.23 1.87 -10.30
C VAL A 140 -14.61 1.31 -8.93
N THR A 141 -13.63 0.96 -8.10
CA THR A 141 -13.89 0.46 -6.75
C THR A 141 -14.49 1.54 -5.86
N PHE A 142 -14.03 2.79 -5.97
CA PHE A 142 -14.66 3.94 -5.32
C PHE A 142 -16.16 4.03 -5.65
N LEU A 143 -16.51 3.96 -6.94
CA LEU A 143 -17.92 4.01 -7.39
C LEU A 143 -18.71 2.82 -6.85
N CYS A 144 -18.14 1.61 -6.88
CA CYS A 144 -18.81 0.42 -6.36
C CYS A 144 -19.01 0.50 -4.84
N ALA A 145 -18.02 0.97 -4.08
CA ALA A 145 -18.14 1.13 -2.63
C ALA A 145 -19.21 2.17 -2.27
N ASN A 146 -19.25 3.29 -3.00
CA ASN A 146 -20.28 4.30 -2.83
C ASN A 146 -21.68 3.75 -3.13
N ALA A 147 -21.83 2.94 -4.19
CA ALA A 147 -23.09 2.26 -4.53
C ALA A 147 -23.52 1.21 -3.49
N LEU A 148 -22.58 0.64 -2.72
CA LEU A 148 -22.85 -0.27 -1.61
C LEU A 148 -23.22 0.44 -0.30
N GLY A 149 -23.29 1.78 -0.30
CA GLY A 149 -23.73 2.58 0.85
C GLY A 149 -22.61 3.01 1.80
N PHE A 150 -21.35 2.89 1.41
CA PHE A 150 -20.24 3.55 2.13
C PHE A 150 -20.28 5.05 1.87
N THR A 151 -19.86 5.85 2.86
CA THR A 151 -19.71 7.29 2.65
C THR A 151 -18.67 7.58 1.58
N PRO A 152 -18.69 8.74 0.91
CA PRO A 152 -17.67 9.07 -0.10
C PRO A 152 -16.23 8.98 0.43
N ALA A 153 -15.99 9.39 1.68
CA ALA A 153 -14.68 9.29 2.33
C ALA A 153 -14.27 7.83 2.58
N GLU A 154 -15.18 6.99 3.06
CA GLU A 154 -14.97 5.54 3.23
C GLU A 154 -14.72 4.87 1.86
N ALA A 155 -15.53 5.22 0.86
CA ALA A 155 -15.42 4.67 -0.49
C ALA A 155 -14.09 5.05 -1.15
N GLY A 156 -13.59 6.29 -0.98
CA GLY A 156 -12.27 6.72 -1.42
C GLY A 156 -11.15 5.90 -0.78
N SER A 157 -11.27 5.67 0.53
CA SER A 157 -10.32 4.85 1.30
C SER A 157 -10.35 3.37 0.92
N ILE A 158 -11.49 2.83 0.50
CA ILE A 158 -11.59 1.47 -0.03
C ILE A 158 -11.03 1.41 -1.47
N GLY A 159 -11.37 2.39 -2.28
CA GLY A 159 -10.96 2.46 -3.68
C GLY A 159 -9.44 2.43 -3.85
N ILE A 160 -8.70 3.16 -3.00
CA ILE A 160 -7.24 3.27 -3.10
C ILE A 160 -6.50 1.93 -2.99
N ILE A 161 -7.12 0.89 -2.39
CA ILE A 161 -6.57 -0.47 -2.34
C ILE A 161 -6.25 -0.98 -3.75
N GLY A 162 -7.05 -0.58 -4.75
CA GLY A 162 -6.83 -0.95 -6.16
C GLY A 162 -5.51 -0.47 -6.75
N GLY A 163 -4.88 0.55 -6.18
CA GLY A 163 -3.53 0.97 -6.56
C GLY A 163 -2.44 -0.03 -6.19
N ALA A 164 -2.73 -0.96 -5.27
CA ALA A 164 -1.78 -1.92 -4.69
C ALA A 164 -0.55 -1.23 -4.07
N ASP A 165 -0.80 -0.15 -3.34
CA ASP A 165 0.19 0.69 -2.69
C ASP A 165 -0.18 0.85 -1.21
N GLY A 166 0.45 0.07 -0.34
CA GLY A 166 0.17 0.05 1.09
C GLY A 166 0.38 1.42 1.76
N PRO A 167 1.54 2.06 1.62
CA PRO A 167 1.79 3.39 2.17
C PRO A 167 0.79 4.45 1.71
N THR A 168 0.45 4.49 0.42
CA THR A 168 -0.58 5.40 -0.12
C THR A 168 -1.95 5.11 0.48
N SER A 169 -2.31 3.83 0.62
CA SER A 169 -3.58 3.43 1.24
C SER A 169 -3.69 3.91 2.68
N ILE A 170 -2.62 3.79 3.47
CA ILE A 170 -2.56 4.29 4.84
C ILE A 170 -2.64 5.82 4.87
N PHE A 171 -1.86 6.51 4.02
CA PHE A 171 -1.84 7.96 3.95
C PHE A 171 -3.23 8.54 3.66
N LEU A 172 -3.91 8.02 2.67
CA LEU A 172 -5.25 8.46 2.29
C LEU A 172 -6.27 8.15 3.39
N THR A 173 -6.31 6.90 3.86
CA THR A 173 -7.29 6.44 4.84
C THR A 173 -7.13 7.14 6.19
N SER A 174 -5.89 7.43 6.61
CA SER A 174 -5.65 8.17 7.86
C SER A 174 -6.26 9.57 7.86
N LYS A 175 -6.50 10.14 6.68
CA LYS A 175 -7.13 11.47 6.51
C LYS A 175 -8.62 11.38 6.23
N LEU A 176 -9.07 10.51 5.32
CA LEU A 176 -10.46 10.42 4.88
C LEU A 176 -11.36 9.58 5.80
N ALA A 177 -10.87 8.41 6.25
CA ALA A 177 -11.67 7.46 7.02
C ALA A 177 -10.80 6.72 8.06
N PRO A 178 -10.29 7.42 9.09
CA PRO A 178 -9.36 6.85 10.06
C PRO A 178 -9.90 5.59 10.77
N GLN A 179 -11.22 5.50 10.94
CA GLN A 179 -11.90 4.35 11.54
C GLN A 179 -11.74 3.05 10.71
N LEU A 180 -11.45 3.15 9.41
CA LEU A 180 -11.24 2.01 8.51
C LEU A 180 -9.75 1.66 8.31
N LEU A 181 -8.84 2.37 8.98
CA LEU A 181 -7.41 2.25 8.72
C LEU A 181 -6.88 0.82 8.92
N GLY A 182 -7.26 0.15 10.00
CA GLY A 182 -6.84 -1.24 10.27
C GLY A 182 -7.28 -2.22 9.17
N PRO A 183 -8.59 -2.33 8.89
CA PRO A 183 -9.09 -3.18 7.81
C PRO A 183 -8.47 -2.89 6.45
N ILE A 184 -8.34 -1.60 6.07
CA ILE A 184 -7.79 -1.21 4.76
C ILE A 184 -6.29 -1.52 4.67
N ALA A 185 -5.52 -1.25 5.71
CA ALA A 185 -4.10 -1.56 5.70
C ALA A 185 -3.83 -3.07 5.61
N ILE A 186 -4.56 -3.87 6.40
CA ILE A 186 -4.46 -5.34 6.33
C ILE A 186 -4.85 -5.85 4.94
N ALA A 187 -5.93 -5.32 4.35
CA ALA A 187 -6.34 -5.64 3.00
C ALA A 187 -5.24 -5.30 1.99
N ALA A 188 -4.76 -4.04 1.98
CA ALA A 188 -3.77 -3.55 1.03
C ALA A 188 -2.49 -4.40 1.07
N TYR A 189 -1.93 -4.65 2.24
CA TYR A 189 -0.69 -5.43 2.37
C TYR A 189 -0.89 -6.93 2.09
N SER A 190 -2.03 -7.51 2.52
CA SER A 190 -2.33 -8.91 2.21
C SER A 190 -2.46 -9.12 0.70
N TYR A 191 -3.10 -8.19 -0.02
CA TYR A 191 -3.26 -8.32 -1.47
C TYR A 191 -1.98 -8.05 -2.23
N MET A 192 -1.13 -7.14 -1.77
CA MET A 192 0.23 -7.00 -2.31
C MET A 192 1.00 -8.33 -2.24
N ALA A 193 0.92 -9.03 -1.11
CA ALA A 193 1.52 -10.35 -0.96
C ALA A 193 0.92 -11.41 -1.90
N LEU A 194 -0.35 -11.28 -2.26
CA LEU A 194 -1.08 -12.20 -3.14
C LEU A 194 -0.98 -11.85 -4.63
N VAL A 195 -0.24 -10.82 -5.03
CA VAL A 195 0.01 -10.45 -6.43
C VAL A 195 0.37 -11.65 -7.30
N PRO A 196 1.33 -12.53 -6.92
CA PRO A 196 1.70 -13.69 -7.73
C PRO A 196 0.58 -14.74 -7.90
N VAL A 197 -0.47 -14.66 -7.07
CA VAL A 197 -1.62 -15.58 -7.11
C VAL A 197 -2.78 -14.97 -7.88
N ILE A 198 -3.06 -13.68 -7.65
CA ILE A 198 -4.24 -12.99 -8.21
C ILE A 198 -4.02 -12.59 -9.67
N GLN A 199 -2.85 -12.05 -10.02
CA GLN A 199 -2.61 -11.52 -11.38
C GLN A 199 -2.58 -12.59 -12.48
N PRO A 200 -1.89 -13.75 -12.35
CA PRO A 200 -1.73 -14.68 -13.45
C PRO A 200 -3.05 -15.20 -14.05
N PRO A 201 -4.07 -15.58 -13.27
CA PRO A 201 -5.37 -16.00 -13.84
C PRO A 201 -6.01 -14.91 -14.69
N ILE A 202 -5.98 -13.65 -14.22
CA ILE A 202 -6.56 -12.50 -14.92
C ILE A 202 -5.81 -12.24 -16.23
N MET A 203 -4.47 -12.21 -16.15
CA MET A 203 -3.59 -12.04 -17.31
C MET A 203 -3.86 -13.08 -18.39
N ARG A 204 -3.98 -14.36 -17.99
CA ARG A 204 -4.24 -15.48 -18.92
C ARG A 204 -5.65 -15.41 -19.51
N ALA A 205 -6.65 -15.00 -18.72
CA ALA A 205 -8.03 -14.87 -19.20
C ALA A 205 -8.17 -13.74 -20.24
N LEU A 206 -7.41 -12.65 -20.07
CA LEU A 206 -7.49 -11.47 -20.93
C LEU A 206 -6.52 -11.48 -22.11
N THR A 207 -5.57 -12.44 -22.20
CA THR A 207 -4.57 -12.48 -23.26
C THR A 207 -4.45 -13.86 -23.91
N THR A 208 -4.23 -13.88 -25.20
CA THR A 208 -3.91 -15.09 -25.95
C THR A 208 -2.45 -15.49 -25.77
N LYS A 209 -2.10 -16.77 -26.03
CA LYS A 209 -0.70 -17.22 -26.00
C LYS A 209 0.18 -16.44 -26.99
N LYS A 210 -0.36 -16.06 -28.16
CA LYS A 210 0.36 -15.24 -29.15
C LYS A 210 0.67 -13.84 -28.62
N GLU A 211 -0.27 -13.20 -27.95
CA GLU A 211 -0.04 -11.88 -27.35
C GLU A 211 1.00 -11.92 -26.23
N ARG A 212 0.97 -12.97 -25.40
CA ARG A 212 1.96 -13.15 -24.32
C ARG A 212 3.37 -13.44 -24.83
N ALA A 213 3.50 -13.97 -26.04
CA ALA A 213 4.77 -14.25 -26.69
C ALA A 213 5.37 -13.04 -27.44
N ILE A 214 4.70 -11.89 -27.49
CA ILE A 214 5.23 -10.69 -28.15
C ILE A 214 6.54 -10.28 -27.47
N LYS A 215 7.63 -10.22 -28.25
CA LYS A 215 8.94 -9.73 -27.82
C LYS A 215 9.01 -8.23 -28.00
N MET A 216 9.50 -7.54 -26.98
CA MET A 216 9.66 -6.10 -27.03
C MET A 216 11.06 -5.71 -27.43
N LYS A 217 11.19 -4.59 -28.16
CA LYS A 217 12.50 -4.03 -28.55
C LYS A 217 13.23 -3.52 -27.30
N GLN A 218 14.55 -3.61 -27.33
CA GLN A 218 15.40 -3.08 -26.26
C GLN A 218 15.11 -1.61 -25.99
N LEU A 219 15.05 -1.24 -24.71
CA LEU A 219 14.90 0.14 -24.28
C LEU A 219 16.15 0.95 -24.62
N ARG A 220 15.96 2.26 -24.92
CA ARG A 220 17.08 3.15 -25.11
C ARG A 220 17.87 3.33 -23.80
N SER A 221 19.13 3.67 -23.91
CA SER A 221 19.92 4.10 -22.76
C SER A 221 19.42 5.46 -22.27
N VAL A 222 19.40 5.65 -20.95
CA VAL A 222 19.01 6.89 -20.28
C VAL A 222 20.26 7.55 -19.72
N SER A 223 20.46 8.83 -20.00
CA SER A 223 21.62 9.59 -19.51
C SER A 223 21.49 9.86 -18.00
N LYS A 224 22.65 10.08 -17.33
CA LYS A 224 22.68 10.47 -15.92
C LYS A 224 21.92 11.77 -15.65
N THR A 225 22.01 12.73 -16.57
CA THR A 225 21.32 14.02 -16.47
C THR A 225 19.80 13.82 -16.51
N GLU A 226 19.26 12.98 -17.41
CA GLU A 226 17.84 12.68 -17.46
C GLU A 226 17.36 12.07 -16.12
N LYS A 227 18.13 11.14 -15.53
CA LYS A 227 17.81 10.50 -14.25
C LYS A 227 17.82 11.48 -13.07
N ILE A 228 18.69 12.51 -13.08
CA ILE A 228 18.74 13.54 -12.03
C ILE A 228 17.62 14.58 -12.21
N VAL A 229 17.34 14.99 -13.44
CA VAL A 229 16.33 16.02 -13.74
C VAL A 229 14.90 15.48 -13.54
N PHE A 230 14.67 14.22 -13.88
CA PHE A 230 13.36 13.59 -13.82
C PHE A 230 12.64 13.75 -12.46
N PRO A 231 13.23 13.40 -11.30
CA PRO A 231 12.55 13.54 -10.01
C PRO A 231 12.23 15.01 -9.66
N VAL A 232 13.09 15.95 -10.03
CA VAL A 232 12.85 17.38 -9.77
C VAL A 232 11.65 17.88 -10.61
N VAL A 233 11.64 17.54 -11.90
CA VAL A 233 10.56 17.95 -12.82
C VAL A 233 9.23 17.31 -12.42
N ILE A 234 9.20 16.01 -12.11
CA ILE A 234 7.98 15.32 -11.68
C ILE A 234 7.44 15.93 -10.37
N THR A 235 8.32 16.19 -9.39
CA THR A 235 7.90 16.85 -8.15
C THR A 235 7.27 18.21 -8.42
N ALA A 236 7.93 19.04 -9.23
CA ALA A 236 7.42 20.38 -9.55
C ALA A 236 6.08 20.32 -10.27
N ILE A 237 5.96 19.52 -11.33
CA ILE A 237 4.72 19.42 -12.12
C ILE A 237 3.57 18.89 -11.25
N VAL A 238 3.79 17.77 -10.56
CA VAL A 238 2.70 17.14 -9.78
C VAL A 238 2.28 18.05 -8.62
N SER A 239 3.22 18.65 -7.89
CA SER A 239 2.89 19.52 -6.75
C SER A 239 2.20 20.83 -7.16
N LEU A 240 2.50 21.36 -8.35
CA LEU A 240 1.83 22.55 -8.88
C LEU A 240 0.42 22.26 -9.38
N VAL A 241 0.19 21.08 -9.94
CA VAL A 241 -1.12 20.66 -10.46
C VAL A 241 -2.02 20.12 -9.35
N LEU A 242 -1.44 19.38 -8.41
CA LEU A 242 -2.15 18.66 -7.35
C LEU A 242 -1.36 18.74 -6.04
N PRO A 243 -1.53 19.83 -5.25
CA PRO A 243 -0.77 20.04 -4.01
C PRO A 243 -0.91 18.90 -2.99
N ASP A 244 -2.08 18.26 -2.89
CA ASP A 244 -2.34 17.16 -1.96
C ASP A 244 -1.51 15.89 -2.25
N ALA A 245 -1.00 15.72 -3.47
CA ALA A 245 -0.07 14.64 -3.81
C ALA A 245 1.39 14.96 -3.45
N ALA A 246 1.72 16.23 -3.18
CA ALA A 246 3.09 16.69 -2.94
C ALA A 246 3.83 15.93 -1.83
N PRO A 247 3.22 15.61 -0.67
CA PRO A 247 3.94 14.87 0.39
C PRO A 247 4.44 13.51 -0.07
N LEU A 248 3.60 12.73 -0.77
CA LEU A 248 3.96 11.39 -1.24
C LEU A 248 4.93 11.45 -2.43
N VAL A 249 4.57 12.21 -3.48
CA VAL A 249 5.39 12.30 -4.70
C VAL A 249 6.71 13.00 -4.40
N GLY A 250 6.72 14.06 -3.60
CA GLY A 250 7.94 14.76 -3.20
C GLY A 250 8.89 13.85 -2.44
N CYS A 251 8.41 13.07 -1.48
CA CYS A 251 9.22 12.10 -0.74
C CYS A 251 9.76 10.98 -1.65
N LEU A 252 8.94 10.44 -2.54
CA LEU A 252 9.36 9.45 -3.55
C LEU A 252 10.49 9.99 -4.41
N MET A 253 10.30 11.17 -4.95
CA MET A 253 11.26 11.81 -5.86
C MET A 253 12.53 12.28 -5.13
N LEU A 254 12.43 12.69 -3.86
CA LEU A 254 13.61 12.97 -3.03
C LEU A 254 14.48 11.73 -2.87
N GLY A 255 13.86 10.59 -2.53
CA GLY A 255 14.58 9.32 -2.43
C GLY A 255 15.29 8.95 -3.72
N ASN A 256 14.60 9.09 -4.85
CA ASN A 256 15.18 8.81 -6.15
C ASN A 256 16.31 9.79 -6.51
N LEU A 257 16.15 11.07 -6.24
CA LEU A 257 17.19 12.07 -6.46
C LEU A 257 18.45 11.76 -5.64
N MET A 258 18.32 11.37 -4.37
CA MET A 258 19.45 10.95 -3.53
C MET A 258 20.23 9.77 -4.14
N LYS A 259 19.52 8.83 -4.78
CA LYS A 259 20.14 7.71 -5.48
C LYS A 259 20.86 8.15 -6.76
N GLU A 260 20.18 8.87 -7.64
CA GLU A 260 20.68 9.14 -9.00
C GLU A 260 21.74 10.25 -9.05
N CYS A 261 21.77 11.18 -8.09
CA CYS A 261 22.78 12.23 -8.05
C CYS A 261 24.19 11.69 -7.73
N GLY A 262 24.30 10.64 -6.92
CA GLY A 262 25.57 9.99 -6.56
C GLY A 262 26.47 10.82 -5.64
N VAL A 263 25.98 11.94 -5.08
CA VAL A 263 26.77 12.78 -4.16
C VAL A 263 26.41 12.58 -2.69
N VAL A 264 25.32 11.85 -2.42
CA VAL A 264 24.81 11.57 -1.08
C VAL A 264 24.53 10.07 -0.88
N ASP A 265 25.38 9.21 -1.40
CA ASP A 265 25.22 7.75 -1.37
C ASP A 265 24.94 7.21 0.03
N ARG A 266 25.56 7.83 1.07
CA ARG A 266 25.35 7.44 2.45
C ARG A 266 23.89 7.66 2.89
N LEU A 267 23.27 8.80 2.53
CA LEU A 267 21.88 9.09 2.81
C LEU A 267 20.96 8.15 2.02
N SER A 268 21.27 7.92 0.74
CA SER A 268 20.52 6.98 -0.09
C SER A 268 20.51 5.56 0.49
N LYS A 269 21.66 5.05 0.96
CA LYS A 269 21.76 3.74 1.61
C LYS A 269 20.98 3.68 2.92
N THR A 270 21.08 4.70 3.76
CA THR A 270 20.31 4.81 5.01
C THR A 270 18.79 4.82 4.71
N ALA A 271 18.35 5.56 3.70
CA ALA A 271 16.95 5.59 3.32
C ALA A 271 16.42 4.23 2.84
N GLN A 272 17.25 3.49 2.09
CA GLN A 272 16.89 2.18 1.55
C GLN A 272 16.82 1.07 2.60
N ASN A 273 17.62 1.16 3.65
CA ASN A 273 17.80 0.09 4.65
C ASN A 273 17.31 0.53 6.03
N GLU A 274 18.09 1.33 6.77
CA GLU A 274 17.84 1.59 8.19
C GLU A 274 16.53 2.37 8.40
N LEU A 275 16.35 3.48 7.69
CA LEU A 275 15.14 4.30 7.80
C LEU A 275 13.90 3.49 7.42
N MET A 276 13.95 2.79 6.27
CA MET A 276 12.84 1.98 5.78
C MET A 276 12.47 0.91 6.80
N ASN A 277 13.45 0.17 7.32
CA ASN A 277 13.23 -0.92 8.28
C ASN A 277 12.63 -0.40 9.60
N ILE A 278 13.16 0.69 10.15
CA ILE A 278 12.64 1.31 11.39
C ILE A 278 11.19 1.76 11.20
N VAL A 279 10.91 2.48 10.11
CA VAL A 279 9.58 3.01 9.85
C VAL A 279 8.58 1.88 9.59
N VAL A 280 8.99 0.82 8.89
CA VAL A 280 8.14 -0.36 8.64
C VAL A 280 7.78 -1.08 9.94
N ILE A 281 8.71 -1.19 10.90
CA ILE A 281 8.43 -1.75 12.23
C ILE A 281 7.37 -0.91 12.94
N PHE A 282 7.57 0.41 13.02
CA PHE A 282 6.66 1.31 13.74
C PHE A 282 5.27 1.36 13.09
N LEU A 283 5.25 1.48 11.76
CA LEU A 283 4.01 1.48 11.00
C LEU A 283 3.27 0.15 11.15
N GLY A 284 3.96 -0.97 10.98
CA GLY A 284 3.35 -2.29 11.06
C GLY A 284 2.75 -2.56 12.43
N LEU A 285 3.50 -2.29 13.52
CA LEU A 285 2.99 -2.46 14.89
C LEU A 285 1.77 -1.59 15.17
N SER A 286 1.84 -0.30 14.82
CA SER A 286 0.76 0.64 15.09
C SER A 286 -0.49 0.39 14.23
N VAL A 287 -0.32 0.04 12.96
CA VAL A 287 -1.46 -0.35 12.09
C VAL A 287 -2.08 -1.65 12.56
N GLY A 288 -1.26 -2.65 12.92
CA GLY A 288 -1.75 -3.90 13.50
C GLY A 288 -2.57 -3.66 14.77
N ALA A 289 -2.15 -2.70 15.59
CA ALA A 289 -2.84 -2.34 16.83
C ALA A 289 -4.27 -1.84 16.61
N THR A 290 -4.58 -1.22 15.48
CA THR A 290 -5.95 -0.77 15.17
C THR A 290 -6.92 -1.91 14.85
N ALA A 291 -6.42 -3.12 14.61
CA ALA A 291 -7.22 -4.31 14.32
C ALA A 291 -7.68 -5.00 15.62
N THR A 292 -8.54 -4.34 16.36
CA THR A 292 -9.18 -4.91 17.56
C THR A 292 -10.35 -5.81 17.18
N GLY A 293 -10.81 -6.67 18.10
CA GLY A 293 -11.99 -7.51 17.88
C GLY A 293 -13.25 -6.71 17.53
N ALA A 294 -13.40 -5.51 18.08
CA ALA A 294 -14.54 -4.63 17.82
C ALA A 294 -14.48 -4.00 16.41
N THR A 295 -13.32 -3.54 15.98
CA THR A 295 -13.15 -2.85 14.69
C THR A 295 -13.04 -3.82 13.52
N PHE A 296 -12.50 -5.02 13.74
CA PHE A 296 -12.19 -5.96 12.66
C PHE A 296 -13.31 -6.98 12.38
N LEU A 297 -14.01 -7.46 13.43
CA LEU A 297 -15.03 -8.48 13.31
C LEU A 297 -16.43 -7.88 13.05
N ASN A 298 -16.58 -7.22 11.90
CA ASN A 298 -17.84 -6.65 11.45
C ASN A 298 -18.06 -6.85 9.94
N VAL A 299 -19.30 -6.69 9.49
CA VAL A 299 -19.68 -6.87 8.08
C VAL A 299 -18.96 -5.88 7.16
N LYS A 300 -18.75 -4.63 7.61
CA LYS A 300 -18.03 -3.62 6.82
C LYS A 300 -16.60 -4.09 6.49
N THR A 301 -15.90 -4.67 7.45
CA THR A 301 -14.54 -5.20 7.24
C THR A 301 -14.52 -6.33 6.22
N LEU A 302 -15.48 -7.27 6.28
CA LEU A 302 -15.59 -8.35 5.29
C LEU A 302 -15.85 -7.80 3.89
N LEU A 303 -16.71 -6.77 3.77
CA LEU A 303 -16.95 -6.08 2.50
C LEU A 303 -15.69 -5.37 1.99
N ILE A 304 -14.91 -4.70 2.86
CA ILE A 304 -13.64 -4.06 2.50
C ILE A 304 -12.66 -5.10 1.95
N LEU A 305 -12.53 -6.25 2.62
CA LEU A 305 -11.69 -7.34 2.14
C LEU A 305 -12.15 -7.86 0.77
N ALA A 306 -13.43 -8.11 0.57
CA ALA A 306 -13.96 -8.54 -0.73
C ALA A 306 -13.72 -7.48 -1.83
N MET A 307 -14.02 -6.21 -1.52
CA MET A 307 -13.81 -5.09 -2.44
C MET A 307 -12.35 -4.91 -2.83
N GLY A 308 -11.42 -5.14 -1.90
CA GLY A 308 -9.99 -5.06 -2.17
C GLY A 308 -9.51 -6.07 -3.22
N ILE A 309 -10.01 -7.32 -3.19
CA ILE A 309 -9.72 -8.32 -4.23
C ILE A 309 -10.26 -7.86 -5.59
N ILE A 310 -11.49 -7.34 -5.60
CA ILE A 310 -12.13 -6.83 -6.82
C ILE A 310 -11.33 -5.64 -7.35
N ALA A 311 -10.98 -4.67 -6.51
CA ALA A 311 -10.18 -3.50 -6.85
C ALA A 311 -8.87 -3.87 -7.53
N PHE A 312 -8.12 -4.79 -6.92
CA PHE A 312 -6.85 -5.26 -7.45
C PHE A 312 -7.01 -6.02 -8.77
N SER A 313 -8.08 -6.82 -8.90
CA SER A 313 -8.40 -7.54 -10.12
C SER A 313 -8.74 -6.59 -11.26
N LEU A 314 -9.54 -5.54 -10.98
CA LEU A 314 -9.91 -4.51 -11.95
C LEU A 314 -8.71 -3.68 -12.40
N ALA A 315 -7.79 -3.33 -11.49
CA ALA A 315 -6.55 -2.62 -11.81
C ALA A 315 -5.68 -3.45 -12.76
N THR A 316 -5.50 -4.73 -12.45
CA THR A 316 -4.75 -5.67 -13.31
C THR A 316 -5.40 -5.79 -14.69
N ALA A 317 -6.72 -5.98 -14.73
CA ALA A 317 -7.48 -6.09 -15.98
C ALA A 317 -7.42 -4.79 -16.80
N GLY A 318 -7.60 -3.65 -16.15
CA GLY A 318 -7.53 -2.32 -16.78
C GLY A 318 -6.19 -2.08 -17.48
N GLY A 319 -5.09 -2.37 -16.80
CA GLY A 319 -3.75 -2.25 -17.38
C GLY A 319 -3.52 -3.16 -18.59
N VAL A 320 -3.93 -4.45 -18.51
CA VAL A 320 -3.82 -5.41 -19.62
C VAL A 320 -4.69 -5.00 -20.80
N LEU A 321 -5.96 -4.65 -20.56
CA LEU A 321 -6.88 -4.25 -21.62
C LEU A 321 -6.44 -2.97 -22.30
N PHE A 322 -5.91 -2.02 -21.52
CA PHE A 322 -5.40 -0.78 -22.09
C PHE A 322 -4.14 -1.00 -22.95
N ALA A 323 -3.26 -1.90 -22.55
CA ALA A 323 -2.11 -2.30 -23.37
C ALA A 323 -2.57 -2.93 -24.69
N LYS A 324 -3.64 -3.74 -24.69
CA LYS A 324 -4.26 -4.26 -25.92
C LYS A 324 -4.86 -3.14 -26.77
N LEU A 325 -5.56 -2.19 -26.14
CA LEU A 325 -6.12 -1.02 -26.84
C LEU A 325 -5.00 -0.19 -27.51
N MET A 326 -3.90 0.06 -26.82
CA MET A 326 -2.74 0.74 -27.39
C MET A 326 -2.20 0.02 -28.63
N ASN A 327 -2.25 -1.33 -28.64
CA ASN A 327 -1.82 -2.12 -29.78
C ASN A 327 -2.69 -1.92 -31.05
N LEU A 328 -3.90 -1.38 -30.94
CA LEU A 328 -4.71 -1.03 -32.10
C LEU A 328 -4.17 0.21 -32.84
N PHE A 329 -3.56 1.12 -32.09
CA PHE A 329 -3.11 2.42 -32.62
C PHE A 329 -1.58 2.49 -32.86
N THR A 330 -0.81 1.50 -32.34
CA THR A 330 0.66 1.49 -32.46
C THR A 330 1.12 0.50 -33.52
N LYS A 331 2.10 0.94 -34.35
CA LYS A 331 2.76 0.05 -35.34
C LYS A 331 3.60 -1.02 -34.65
N GLU A 332 4.32 -0.63 -33.59
CA GLU A 332 5.11 -1.53 -32.77
C GLU A 332 4.22 -2.10 -31.66
N LYS A 333 4.00 -3.42 -31.71
CA LYS A 333 3.16 -4.09 -30.71
C LYS A 333 3.89 -4.18 -29.37
N ILE A 334 3.21 -3.84 -28.30
CA ILE A 334 3.65 -4.05 -26.93
C ILE A 334 3.05 -5.36 -26.39
N ASN A 335 3.80 -6.03 -25.53
CA ASN A 335 3.26 -7.21 -24.86
C ASN A 335 2.22 -6.78 -23.81
N PRO A 336 0.95 -7.22 -23.91
CA PRO A 336 -0.09 -6.76 -22.99
C PRO A 336 0.16 -7.11 -21.53
N LEU A 337 1.00 -8.11 -21.25
CA LEU A 337 1.37 -8.49 -19.88
C LEU A 337 2.01 -7.34 -19.10
N ILE A 338 2.76 -6.44 -19.77
CA ILE A 338 3.38 -5.31 -19.06
C ILE A 338 2.35 -4.33 -18.48
N GLY A 339 1.14 -4.28 -19.06
CA GLY A 339 0.05 -3.46 -18.55
C GLY A 339 -0.41 -3.90 -17.14
N SER A 340 -0.36 -5.21 -16.82
CA SER A 340 -0.68 -5.69 -15.48
C SER A 340 0.30 -5.19 -14.41
N ALA A 341 1.49 -4.79 -14.80
CA ALA A 341 2.49 -4.22 -13.90
C ALA A 341 2.22 -2.74 -13.54
N GLY A 342 1.20 -2.10 -14.14
CA GLY A 342 0.80 -0.72 -13.82
C GLY A 342 0.27 -0.52 -12.40
N VAL A 343 0.01 -1.59 -11.64
CA VAL A 343 -0.23 -1.52 -10.19
C VAL A 343 1.07 -1.24 -9.44
N SER A 344 0.99 -0.53 -8.30
CA SER A 344 2.16 -0.03 -7.55
C SER A 344 2.96 -1.10 -6.79
N ALA A 345 2.63 -2.39 -6.91
CA ALA A 345 3.36 -3.47 -6.23
C ALA A 345 4.76 -3.68 -6.84
N VAL A 346 5.69 -2.80 -6.53
CA VAL A 346 7.07 -2.78 -7.06
C VAL A 346 7.99 -3.66 -6.20
N PRO A 347 8.83 -4.51 -6.79
CA PRO A 347 8.89 -4.93 -8.21
C PRO A 347 8.06 -6.17 -8.53
N MET A 348 7.15 -6.57 -7.63
CA MET A 348 6.45 -7.86 -7.70
C MET A 348 5.60 -8.02 -8.95
N ALA A 349 4.78 -7.02 -9.29
CA ALA A 349 3.92 -7.09 -10.47
C ALA A 349 4.73 -7.19 -11.78
N ALA A 350 5.87 -6.49 -11.86
CA ALA A 350 6.77 -6.62 -13.01
C ALA A 350 7.39 -8.02 -13.12
N ARG A 351 7.75 -8.65 -12.00
CA ARG A 351 8.24 -10.04 -11.97
C ARG A 351 7.16 -11.03 -12.40
N VAL A 352 5.92 -10.83 -12.00
CA VAL A 352 4.80 -11.69 -12.44
C VAL A 352 4.60 -11.59 -13.96
N SER A 353 4.66 -10.38 -14.53
CA SER A 353 4.60 -10.16 -15.97
C SER A 353 5.74 -10.89 -16.70
N GLN A 354 6.97 -10.85 -16.15
CA GLN A 354 8.12 -11.59 -16.67
C GLN A 354 7.87 -13.11 -16.66
N ILE A 355 7.42 -13.67 -15.53
CA ILE A 355 7.18 -15.11 -15.37
C ILE A 355 6.11 -15.59 -16.35
N GLU A 356 5.01 -14.85 -16.49
CA GLU A 356 3.93 -15.23 -17.43
C GLU A 356 4.35 -15.08 -18.90
N GLY A 357 5.21 -14.12 -19.22
CA GLY A 357 5.80 -13.98 -20.55
C GLY A 357 6.72 -15.16 -20.89
N GLN A 358 7.58 -15.57 -19.96
CA GLN A 358 8.48 -16.73 -20.15
C GLN A 358 7.74 -18.06 -20.24
N LYS A 359 6.59 -18.22 -19.61
CA LYS A 359 5.72 -19.40 -19.80
C LYS A 359 5.16 -19.50 -21.22
N ALA A 360 5.00 -18.38 -21.92
CA ALA A 360 4.55 -18.36 -23.31
C ALA A 360 5.70 -18.53 -24.31
N ASP A 361 6.84 -17.89 -24.04
CA ASP A 361 8.11 -18.02 -24.78
C ASP A 361 9.29 -17.84 -23.80
N PRO A 362 10.10 -18.89 -23.53
CA PRO A 362 11.23 -18.83 -22.59
C PRO A 362 12.28 -17.78 -22.90
N SER A 363 12.38 -17.35 -24.16
CA SER A 363 13.30 -16.28 -24.59
C SER A 363 12.73 -14.86 -24.45
N ASN A 364 11.54 -14.71 -23.88
CA ASN A 364 10.88 -13.40 -23.71
C ASN A 364 11.28 -12.73 -22.41
N PHE A 365 11.97 -11.58 -22.49
CA PHE A 365 12.45 -10.80 -21.37
C PHE A 365 11.61 -9.52 -21.24
N LEU A 366 10.59 -9.55 -20.38
CA LEU A 366 9.66 -8.44 -20.17
C LEU A 366 9.98 -7.59 -18.95
N LEU A 367 10.85 -8.04 -18.04
CA LEU A 367 11.05 -7.41 -16.74
C LEU A 367 11.31 -5.90 -16.84
N MET A 368 12.31 -5.51 -17.64
CA MET A 368 12.66 -4.10 -17.80
C MET A 368 11.53 -3.27 -18.42
N HIS A 369 10.77 -3.86 -19.33
CA HIS A 369 9.61 -3.21 -19.94
C HIS A 369 8.43 -3.08 -18.96
N ALA A 370 8.22 -4.09 -18.10
CA ALA A 370 7.20 -4.10 -17.07
C ALA A 370 7.53 -3.16 -15.90
N MET A 371 8.82 -2.92 -15.63
CA MET A 371 9.25 -1.94 -14.62
C MET A 371 8.79 -0.52 -14.95
N GLY A 372 8.72 -0.13 -16.24
CA GLY A 372 8.23 1.18 -16.65
C GLY A 372 6.80 1.46 -16.13
N PRO A 373 5.78 0.69 -16.53
CA PRO A 373 4.43 0.82 -15.98
C PRO A 373 4.37 0.62 -14.46
N ASN A 374 5.20 -0.24 -13.89
CA ASN A 374 5.19 -0.54 -12.46
C ASN A 374 5.58 0.68 -11.62
N VAL A 375 6.67 1.36 -11.97
CA VAL A 375 7.07 2.60 -11.27
C VAL A 375 6.16 3.78 -11.62
N ALA A 376 5.56 3.80 -12.83
CA ALA A 376 4.51 4.75 -13.19
C ALA A 376 3.27 4.59 -12.30
N GLY A 377 2.94 3.35 -11.92
CA GLY A 377 1.86 3.03 -10.98
C GLY A 377 2.05 3.67 -9.62
N VAL A 378 3.28 3.73 -9.09
CA VAL A 378 3.56 4.39 -7.79
C VAL A 378 3.27 5.88 -7.85
N ILE A 379 3.68 6.56 -8.92
CA ILE A 379 3.31 7.96 -9.15
C ILE A 379 1.79 8.08 -9.31
N GLY A 380 1.18 7.16 -10.07
CA GLY A 380 -0.25 7.12 -10.34
C GLY A 380 -1.10 6.94 -9.07
N SER A 381 -0.73 6.03 -8.17
CA SER A 381 -1.44 5.84 -6.89
C SER A 381 -1.32 7.05 -5.98
N ALA A 382 -0.14 7.68 -5.89
CA ALA A 382 0.06 8.90 -5.12
C ALA A 382 -0.76 10.09 -5.68
N VAL A 383 -0.82 10.22 -7.02
CA VAL A 383 -1.67 11.22 -7.69
C VAL A 383 -3.15 10.91 -7.45
N ALA A 384 -3.57 9.65 -7.57
CA ALA A 384 -4.95 9.26 -7.29
C ALA A 384 -5.36 9.55 -5.83
N ALA A 385 -4.47 9.32 -4.87
CA ALA A 385 -4.70 9.70 -3.47
C ALA A 385 -4.86 11.21 -3.31
N GLY A 386 -4.02 12.00 -3.96
CA GLY A 386 -4.15 13.46 -3.96
C GLY A 386 -5.48 13.93 -4.57
N ILE A 387 -5.91 13.32 -5.70
CA ILE A 387 -7.22 13.61 -6.31
C ILE A 387 -8.35 13.30 -5.32
N LEU A 388 -8.33 12.12 -4.69
CA LEU A 388 -9.35 11.74 -3.73
C LEU A 388 -9.37 12.67 -2.51
N LEU A 389 -8.19 13.13 -2.05
CA LEU A 389 -8.10 14.12 -0.97
C LEU A 389 -8.68 15.47 -1.39
N ALA A 390 -8.35 15.96 -2.57
CA ALA A 390 -8.86 17.25 -3.07
C ALA A 390 -10.39 17.29 -3.23
N PHE A 391 -11.02 16.13 -3.52
CA PHE A 391 -12.46 16.06 -3.73
C PHE A 391 -13.26 15.61 -2.49
N LEU A 392 -12.65 14.89 -1.57
CA LEU A 392 -13.34 14.22 -0.45
C LEU A 392 -12.80 14.62 0.93
N GLY A 393 -11.67 15.34 1.00
CA GLY A 393 -10.99 15.77 2.22
C GLY A 393 -11.46 17.10 2.81
#